data_affdacfaf9fad7f6fd234484d613fdee
#
_entry.id   affdacfaf9fad7f6fd234484d613fdee
#
_cell.length_a   1.000
_cell.length_b   1.000
_cell.length_c   1.000
_cell.angle_alpha   90.00
_cell.angle_beta   90.00
_cell.angle_gamma   90.00
#
_symmetry.space_group_name_H-M   'P 1'
#
loop_
_entity.id
_entity.type
_entity.pdbx_description
1 polymer ?
#
loop_
_entity_poly.entity_id
_entity_poly.type
_entity_poly.pdbx_seq_one_letter_code
_entity_poly.pdbx_strand_id
1 'polypeptide(L)'
;MSDMATENLDIDYTKYDFKDSTEMYVHLSKKGLSKETVIEISKMKKEPQWMLDFRLRSFEIFMKKPMPTWGGDLSTIDFQNIYYYAKASDKTEKNWDDVPDNVKKTFDKLGIPEAEKKFLAGVGAQYESEVVYHSLREDLAKQGVLFLDTDQALIDHPEMFKKYFGKIIPPEDNKFAALNSAVWSG
;
A
#
# COMPACT_ATOMS: atom_id res chain seq x y z
N MET A 1 8.99 16.82 42.81
CA MET A 1 8.72 16.68 41.36
C MET A 1 9.91 15.92 40.82
N SER A 2 9.73 14.62 40.54
CA SER A 2 10.80 13.76 40.03
C SER A 2 10.93 14.01 38.54
N ASP A 3 12.12 14.45 38.12
CA ASP A 3 12.54 14.42 36.72
C ASP A 3 12.43 12.99 36.23
N MET A 4 11.42 12.71 35.43
CA MET A 4 11.43 11.51 34.59
C MET A 4 12.48 11.77 33.51
N ALA A 5 13.66 11.20 33.69
CA ALA A 5 14.67 11.10 32.66
C ALA A 5 14.02 10.38 31.46
N THR A 6 13.79 11.10 30.37
CA THR A 6 13.53 10.49 29.07
C THR A 6 14.78 9.70 28.69
N GLU A 7 14.73 8.38 28.89
CA GLU A 7 15.75 7.50 28.31
C GLU A 7 15.71 7.73 26.79
N ASN A 8 16.76 8.34 26.27
CA ASN A 8 16.99 8.37 24.83
C ASN A 8 17.24 6.91 24.40
N LEU A 9 16.20 6.26 23.90
CA LEU A 9 16.33 5.00 23.22
C LEU A 9 17.23 5.23 21.99
N ASP A 10 18.44 4.72 22.03
CA ASP A 10 19.35 4.72 20.89
C ASP A 10 18.84 3.72 19.84
N ILE A 11 17.85 4.14 19.08
CA ILE A 11 17.22 3.33 18.03
C ILE A 11 18.06 3.51 16.76
N ASP A 12 18.73 2.46 16.34
CA ASP A 12 19.40 2.43 15.05
C ASP A 12 18.39 2.35 13.90
N TYR A 13 17.96 3.50 13.42
CA TYR A 13 17.04 3.60 12.27
C TYR A 13 17.68 3.14 10.95
N THR A 14 19.00 3.03 10.86
CA THR A 14 19.69 2.59 9.63
C THR A 14 19.43 1.12 9.32
N LYS A 15 19.07 0.33 10.32
CA LYS A 15 18.66 -1.07 10.17
C LYS A 15 17.44 -1.21 9.23
N TYR A 16 16.57 -0.21 9.21
CA TYR A 16 15.33 -0.19 8.43
C TYR A 16 15.39 0.80 7.26
N ASP A 17 16.57 1.39 6.98
CA ASP A 17 16.76 2.27 5.81
C ASP A 17 16.88 1.39 4.56
N PHE A 18 15.74 1.18 3.90
CA PHE A 18 15.65 0.48 2.62
C PHE A 18 15.72 1.50 1.50
N LYS A 19 16.90 1.64 0.91
CA LYS A 19 17.09 2.43 -0.32
C LYS A 19 17.18 1.47 -1.49
N ASP A 20 16.04 1.19 -2.09
CA ASP A 20 16.02 0.46 -3.34
C ASP A 20 16.46 1.36 -4.48
N SER A 21 17.29 0.81 -5.39
CA SER A 21 17.62 1.55 -6.62
C SER A 21 16.39 1.62 -7.52
N THR A 22 16.21 2.75 -8.19
CA THR A 22 15.09 2.93 -9.14
C THR A 22 15.10 1.92 -10.29
N GLU A 23 16.23 1.26 -10.53
CA GLU A 23 16.41 0.20 -11.53
C GLU A 23 15.70 -1.13 -11.17
N MET A 24 15.25 -1.27 -9.92
CA MET A 24 14.58 -2.49 -9.46
C MET A 24 13.08 -2.53 -9.78
N TYR A 25 12.51 -1.45 -10.30
CA TYR A 25 11.09 -1.37 -10.58
C TYR A 25 10.76 -1.66 -12.04
N VAL A 26 9.76 -2.51 -12.26
CA VAL A 26 9.16 -2.73 -13.59
C VAL A 26 8.45 -1.47 -14.07
N HIS A 27 7.83 -0.76 -13.12
CA HIS A 27 7.22 0.53 -13.38
C HIS A 27 7.39 1.46 -12.17
N LEU A 28 7.72 2.71 -12.43
CA LEU A 28 7.79 3.77 -11.44
C LEU A 28 7.08 5.00 -11.99
N SER A 29 6.06 5.49 -11.29
CA SER A 29 5.37 6.72 -11.67
C SER A 29 6.34 7.92 -11.67
N LYS A 30 5.95 9.00 -12.31
CA LYS A 30 6.65 10.27 -12.11
C LYS A 30 6.45 10.76 -10.68
N LYS A 31 7.42 11.53 -10.16
CA LYS A 31 7.25 12.22 -8.88
C LYS A 31 6.14 13.25 -8.98
N GLY A 32 5.46 13.41 -7.86
CA GLY A 32 4.43 14.42 -7.68
C GLY A 32 3.02 13.89 -7.83
N LEU A 33 2.14 14.50 -7.04
CA LEU A 33 0.71 14.20 -7.04
C LEU A 33 0.00 15.13 -8.02
N SER A 34 -0.59 14.53 -9.03
CA SER A 34 -1.39 15.23 -10.04
C SER A 34 -2.59 14.38 -10.46
N LYS A 35 -3.50 14.99 -11.20
CA LYS A 35 -4.63 14.27 -11.79
C LYS A 35 -4.15 13.16 -12.74
N GLU A 36 -3.09 13.42 -13.48
CA GLU A 36 -2.46 12.49 -14.42
C GLU A 36 -1.88 11.28 -13.68
N THR A 37 -1.22 11.50 -12.53
CA THR A 37 -0.70 10.43 -11.67
C THR A 37 -1.85 9.52 -11.19
N VAL A 38 -2.96 10.09 -10.75
CA VAL A 38 -4.14 9.32 -10.31
C VAL A 38 -4.75 8.50 -11.45
N ILE A 39 -4.85 9.07 -12.65
CA ILE A 39 -5.35 8.37 -13.84
C ILE A 39 -4.40 7.24 -14.25
N GLU A 40 -3.08 7.48 -14.18
CA GLU A 40 -2.06 6.48 -14.47
C GLU A 40 -2.19 5.27 -13.55
N ILE A 41 -2.31 5.46 -12.23
CA ILE A 41 -2.52 4.38 -11.26
C ILE A 41 -3.75 3.56 -11.63
N SER A 42 -4.90 4.21 -11.83
CA SER A 42 -6.14 3.53 -12.17
C SER A 42 -6.04 2.73 -13.48
N LYS A 43 -5.35 3.28 -14.48
CA LYS A 43 -5.10 2.60 -15.75
C LYS A 43 -4.20 1.37 -15.59
N MET A 44 -3.11 1.48 -14.81
CA MET A 44 -2.19 0.37 -14.54
C MET A 44 -2.91 -0.77 -13.83
N LYS A 45 -3.81 -0.45 -12.91
CA LYS A 45 -4.63 -1.41 -12.16
C LYS A 45 -5.87 -1.91 -12.93
N LYS A 46 -6.12 -1.40 -14.14
CA LYS A 46 -7.27 -1.76 -14.98
C LYS A 46 -8.61 -1.60 -14.27
N GLU A 47 -8.73 -0.56 -13.47
CA GLU A 47 -9.89 -0.33 -12.65
C GLU A 47 -11.14 0.05 -13.45
N PRO A 48 -12.34 -0.28 -12.95
CA PRO A 48 -13.58 0.20 -13.55
C PRO A 48 -13.75 1.71 -13.36
N GLN A 49 -14.54 2.33 -14.23
CA GLN A 49 -14.74 3.78 -14.25
C GLN A 49 -15.15 4.37 -12.90
N TRP A 50 -16.03 3.70 -12.16
CA TRP A 50 -16.47 4.19 -10.85
C TRP A 50 -15.33 4.30 -9.81
N MET A 51 -14.30 3.45 -9.92
CA MET A 51 -13.12 3.53 -9.05
C MET A 51 -12.23 4.71 -9.45
N LEU A 52 -12.04 4.94 -10.75
CA LEU A 52 -11.35 6.14 -11.23
C LEU A 52 -12.06 7.41 -10.75
N ASP A 53 -13.40 7.45 -10.84
CA ASP A 53 -14.20 8.59 -10.38
C ASP A 53 -14.04 8.81 -8.86
N PHE A 54 -14.01 7.73 -8.07
CA PHE A 54 -13.72 7.78 -6.64
C PHE A 54 -12.33 8.36 -6.35
N ARG A 55 -11.30 7.91 -7.06
CA ARG A 55 -9.94 8.43 -6.93
C ARG A 55 -9.84 9.92 -7.27
N LEU A 56 -10.43 10.32 -8.39
CA LEU A 56 -10.40 11.72 -8.85
C LEU A 56 -11.14 12.64 -7.88
N ARG A 57 -12.29 12.21 -7.36
CA ARG A 57 -12.99 12.94 -6.30
C ARG A 57 -12.12 13.06 -5.04
N SER A 58 -11.46 12.00 -4.65
CA SER A 58 -10.58 11.98 -3.48
C SER A 58 -9.38 12.91 -3.66
N PHE A 59 -8.80 12.95 -4.86
CA PHE A 59 -7.76 13.91 -5.23
C PHE A 59 -8.24 15.37 -5.12
N GLU A 60 -9.44 15.68 -5.59
CA GLU A 60 -10.01 17.04 -5.46
C GLU A 60 -10.23 17.43 -4.00
N ILE A 61 -10.67 16.48 -3.16
CA ILE A 61 -10.81 16.68 -1.72
C ILE A 61 -9.44 16.96 -1.09
N PHE A 62 -8.43 16.16 -1.43
CA PHE A 62 -7.05 16.36 -0.98
C PHE A 62 -6.54 17.77 -1.30
N MET A 63 -6.75 18.25 -2.51
CA MET A 63 -6.31 19.58 -2.94
C MET A 63 -6.94 20.70 -2.12
N LYS A 64 -8.20 20.53 -1.70
CA LYS A 64 -8.95 21.55 -0.94
C LYS A 64 -8.74 21.48 0.57
N LYS A 65 -8.41 20.31 1.13
CA LYS A 65 -8.26 20.14 2.57
C LYS A 65 -6.96 20.76 3.08
N PRO A 66 -7.02 21.49 4.22
CA PRO A 66 -5.80 21.96 4.88
C PRO A 66 -5.00 20.79 5.45
N MET A 67 -3.73 21.04 5.75
CA MET A 67 -2.94 20.11 6.54
C MET A 67 -3.53 19.98 7.95
N PRO A 68 -3.52 18.76 8.53
CA PRO A 68 -3.88 18.60 9.93
C PRO A 68 -2.98 19.43 10.85
N THR A 69 -3.58 19.98 11.91
CA THR A 69 -2.87 20.77 12.92
C THR A 69 -2.63 20.00 14.23
N TRP A 70 -3.05 18.74 14.26
CA TRP A 70 -2.87 17.80 15.37
C TRP A 70 -1.75 16.81 15.05
N GLY A 71 -1.04 16.35 16.08
CA GLY A 71 0.09 15.42 15.93
C GLY A 71 1.42 16.14 15.77
N GLY A 72 2.36 15.54 15.06
CA GLY A 72 3.69 16.09 14.79
C GLY A 72 3.69 17.21 13.75
N ASP A 73 4.84 17.85 13.57
CA ASP A 73 5.03 18.85 12.51
C ASP A 73 5.06 18.15 11.12
N LEU A 74 4.08 18.47 10.29
CA LEU A 74 3.90 17.93 8.94
C LEU A 74 4.29 18.95 7.86
N SER A 75 4.82 20.11 8.23
CA SER A 75 5.12 21.22 7.29
C SER A 75 6.21 20.88 6.29
N THR A 76 7.06 19.90 6.62
CA THR A 76 8.18 19.47 5.76
C THR A 76 7.79 18.48 4.67
N ILE A 77 6.54 18.02 4.65
CA ILE A 77 6.09 17.05 3.63
C ILE A 77 5.92 17.75 2.29
N ASP A 78 6.78 17.38 1.33
CA ASP A 78 6.68 17.80 -0.06
C ASP A 78 5.99 16.73 -0.90
N PHE A 79 4.69 16.89 -1.12
CA PHE A 79 3.87 15.99 -1.93
C PHE A 79 4.31 15.93 -3.39
N GLN A 80 5.11 16.88 -3.89
CA GLN A 80 5.60 16.87 -5.26
C GLN A 80 6.93 16.11 -5.41
N ASN A 81 7.55 15.72 -4.31
CA ASN A 81 8.80 14.95 -4.31
C ASN A 81 8.61 13.48 -3.89
N ILE A 82 7.41 12.94 -4.03
CA ILE A 82 7.04 11.56 -3.67
C ILE A 82 6.66 10.79 -4.94
N TYR A 83 7.09 9.53 -5.05
CA TYR A 83 6.56 8.56 -6.00
C TYR A 83 5.29 7.94 -5.41
N TYR A 84 4.18 8.01 -6.13
CA TYR A 84 2.88 7.53 -5.64
C TYR A 84 2.54 6.12 -6.12
N TYR A 85 3.31 5.60 -7.06
CA TYR A 85 3.16 4.23 -7.52
C TYR A 85 4.51 3.67 -7.97
N ALA A 86 4.87 2.53 -7.40
CA ALA A 86 6.08 1.78 -7.72
C ALA A 86 5.72 0.29 -7.81
N LYS A 87 6.02 -0.34 -8.94
CA LYS A 87 5.74 -1.75 -9.20
C LYS A 87 7.04 -2.50 -9.38
N ALA A 88 7.32 -3.42 -8.46
CA ALA A 88 8.56 -4.21 -8.47
C ALA A 88 8.44 -5.49 -9.31
N SER A 89 7.22 -6.01 -9.52
CA SER A 89 6.97 -7.24 -10.28
C SER A 89 5.65 -7.15 -11.04
N ASP A 90 5.58 -7.76 -12.22
CA ASP A 90 4.33 -7.91 -12.98
C ASP A 90 3.49 -9.11 -12.54
N LYS A 91 3.99 -9.91 -11.58
CA LYS A 91 3.35 -11.13 -11.13
C LYS A 91 3.16 -11.12 -9.62
N THR A 92 2.03 -11.66 -9.19
CA THR A 92 1.78 -12.08 -7.81
C THR A 92 2.06 -13.57 -7.72
N GLU A 93 3.06 -13.96 -6.93
CA GLU A 93 3.47 -15.35 -6.81
C GLU A 93 2.58 -16.09 -5.79
N LYS A 94 2.32 -17.37 -6.05
CA LYS A 94 1.55 -18.25 -5.16
C LYS A 94 2.44 -19.09 -4.25
N ASN A 95 3.72 -19.19 -4.58
CA ASN A 95 4.73 -19.88 -3.80
C ASN A 95 5.81 -18.88 -3.41
N TRP A 96 6.14 -18.84 -2.13
CA TRP A 96 7.18 -17.94 -1.62
C TRP A 96 8.54 -18.17 -2.29
N ASP A 97 8.83 -19.41 -2.69
CA ASP A 97 10.09 -19.75 -3.32
C ASP A 97 10.26 -19.09 -4.71
N ASP A 98 9.17 -18.70 -5.37
CA ASP A 98 9.16 -18.03 -6.67
C ASP A 98 9.25 -16.49 -6.58
N VAL A 99 9.10 -15.92 -5.36
CA VAL A 99 9.23 -14.47 -5.13
C VAL A 99 10.66 -14.01 -5.48
N PRO A 100 10.84 -12.86 -6.15
CA PRO A 100 12.16 -12.35 -6.49
C PRO A 100 13.10 -12.20 -5.28
N ASP A 101 14.38 -12.54 -5.46
CA ASP A 101 15.36 -12.56 -4.38
C ASP A 101 15.59 -11.21 -3.69
N ASN A 102 15.47 -10.09 -4.43
CA ASN A 102 15.56 -8.76 -3.86
C ASN A 102 14.44 -8.50 -2.86
N VAL A 103 13.21 -8.93 -3.19
CA VAL A 103 12.05 -8.84 -2.31
C VAL A 103 12.24 -9.73 -1.09
N LYS A 104 12.65 -11.01 -1.29
CA LYS A 104 12.95 -11.94 -0.18
C LYS A 104 13.96 -11.34 0.80
N LYS A 105 15.05 -10.76 0.30
CA LYS A 105 16.08 -10.11 1.14
C LYS A 105 15.51 -9.00 2.03
N THR A 106 14.55 -8.23 1.51
CA THR A 106 13.87 -7.19 2.29
C THR A 106 13.08 -7.80 3.45
N PHE A 107 12.27 -8.83 3.18
CA PHE A 107 11.52 -9.53 4.21
C PHE A 107 12.42 -10.24 5.23
N ASP A 108 13.55 -10.79 4.80
CA ASP A 108 14.54 -11.41 5.70
C ASP A 108 15.23 -10.36 6.59
N LYS A 109 15.54 -9.19 6.04
CA LYS A 109 16.09 -8.06 6.80
C LYS A 109 15.09 -7.54 7.86
N LEU A 110 13.80 -7.58 7.57
CA LEU A 110 12.73 -7.27 8.52
C LEU A 110 12.58 -8.35 9.61
N GLY A 111 13.20 -9.52 9.44
CA GLY A 111 13.17 -10.62 10.41
C GLY A 111 11.83 -11.36 10.44
N ILE A 112 11.07 -11.38 9.33
CA ILE A 112 9.82 -12.12 9.24
C ILE A 112 10.12 -13.62 9.17
N PRO A 113 9.63 -14.45 10.14
CA PRO A 113 9.94 -15.87 10.19
C PRO A 113 9.45 -16.62 8.94
N GLU A 114 10.23 -17.59 8.46
CA GLU A 114 9.82 -18.43 7.32
C GLU A 114 8.50 -19.20 7.59
N ALA A 115 8.30 -19.60 8.84
CA ALA A 115 7.08 -20.27 9.25
C ALA A 115 5.82 -19.41 9.02
N GLU A 116 5.90 -18.09 9.21
CA GLU A 116 4.80 -17.17 8.94
C GLU A 116 4.51 -17.07 7.44
N LYS A 117 5.54 -17.15 6.60
CA LYS A 117 5.42 -17.10 5.14
C LYS A 117 4.73 -18.35 4.56
N LYS A 118 4.92 -19.53 5.18
CA LYS A 118 4.53 -20.82 4.58
C LYS A 118 3.36 -21.53 5.28
N PHE A 119 3.14 -21.32 6.57
CA PHE A 119 2.24 -22.16 7.38
C PHE A 119 1.00 -21.46 7.92
N LEU A 120 0.84 -20.17 7.71
CA LEU A 120 -0.37 -19.46 8.08
C LEU A 120 -1.56 -19.87 7.18
N ALA A 121 -2.76 -19.75 7.73
CA ALA A 121 -4.00 -20.06 7.03
C ALA A 121 -4.20 -19.19 5.76
N GLY A 122 -3.69 -17.96 5.79
CA GLY A 122 -3.59 -17.06 4.66
C GLY A 122 -2.45 -16.07 4.88
N VAL A 123 -1.70 -15.79 3.83
CA VAL A 123 -0.57 -14.84 3.84
C VAL A 123 -0.63 -13.99 2.59
N GLY A 124 -0.55 -12.67 2.77
CA GLY A 124 -0.32 -11.71 1.70
C GLY A 124 0.95 -10.92 2.00
N ALA A 125 1.83 -10.77 1.03
CA ALA A 125 3.00 -9.91 1.13
C ALA A 125 2.93 -8.83 0.06
N GLN A 126 2.90 -7.59 0.51
CA GLN A 126 2.97 -6.41 -0.33
C GLN A 126 4.40 -5.89 -0.33
N TYR A 127 4.87 -5.50 -1.50
CA TYR A 127 6.11 -4.79 -1.68
C TYR A 127 5.86 -3.58 -2.56
N GLU A 128 6.14 -2.39 -2.04
CA GLU A 128 5.78 -1.12 -2.66
C GLU A 128 4.27 -1.02 -2.91
N SER A 129 3.85 -0.83 -4.16
CA SER A 129 2.46 -0.61 -4.54
C SER A 129 1.71 -1.86 -4.97
N GLU A 130 2.31 -3.05 -4.84
CA GLU A 130 1.70 -4.29 -5.35
C GLU A 130 1.84 -5.46 -4.38
N VAL A 131 0.86 -6.36 -4.40
CA VAL A 131 0.98 -7.65 -3.72
C VAL A 131 1.88 -8.55 -4.55
N VAL A 132 2.99 -8.98 -3.99
CA VAL A 132 4.01 -9.81 -4.67
C VAL A 132 3.87 -11.29 -4.35
N TYR A 133 3.21 -11.63 -3.27
CA TYR A 133 2.94 -12.99 -2.85
C TYR A 133 1.58 -13.08 -2.18
N HIS A 134 0.82 -14.11 -2.52
CA HIS A 134 -0.49 -14.37 -1.93
C HIS A 134 -0.75 -15.88 -1.86
N SER A 135 -1.13 -16.34 -0.68
CA SER A 135 -1.48 -17.74 -0.42
C SER A 135 -2.65 -17.85 0.54
N LEU A 136 -3.58 -18.75 0.23
CA LEU A 136 -4.68 -19.15 1.11
C LEU A 136 -4.75 -20.67 1.12
N ARG A 137 -4.93 -21.28 2.28
CA ARG A 137 -5.12 -22.74 2.41
C ARG A 137 -6.35 -23.19 1.65
N GLU A 138 -6.19 -24.27 0.89
CA GLU A 138 -7.27 -24.80 0.03
C GLU A 138 -8.53 -25.23 0.78
N ASP A 139 -8.38 -25.75 2.01
CA ASP A 139 -9.52 -26.14 2.83
C ASP A 139 -10.39 -24.96 3.23
N LEU A 140 -9.79 -23.79 3.45
CA LEU A 140 -10.50 -22.54 3.73
C LEU A 140 -11.15 -21.96 2.47
N ALA A 141 -10.43 -21.97 1.33
CA ALA A 141 -10.98 -21.55 0.06
C ALA A 141 -12.22 -22.37 -0.31
N LYS A 142 -12.19 -23.71 -0.11
CA LYS A 142 -13.32 -24.61 -0.35
C LYS A 142 -14.52 -24.33 0.58
N GLN A 143 -14.29 -23.74 1.75
CA GLN A 143 -15.35 -23.30 2.68
C GLN A 143 -15.91 -21.91 2.33
N GLY A 144 -15.41 -21.26 1.27
CA GLY A 144 -15.87 -19.96 0.82
C GLY A 144 -15.20 -18.77 1.53
N VAL A 145 -14.07 -18.99 2.21
CA VAL A 145 -13.27 -17.89 2.76
C VAL A 145 -12.65 -17.11 1.61
N LEU A 146 -12.89 -15.80 1.57
CA LEU A 146 -12.27 -14.88 0.64
C LEU A 146 -11.11 -14.18 1.36
N PHE A 147 -9.91 -14.37 0.84
CA PHE A 147 -8.72 -13.63 1.24
C PHE A 147 -8.01 -13.22 -0.05
N LEU A 148 -8.18 -11.98 -0.45
CA LEU A 148 -7.78 -11.46 -1.76
C LEU A 148 -7.05 -10.13 -1.54
N ASP A 149 -6.12 -9.81 -2.42
CA ASP A 149 -5.68 -8.43 -2.56
C ASP A 149 -6.83 -7.56 -3.10
N THR A 150 -6.69 -6.25 -2.93
CA THR A 150 -7.78 -5.34 -3.28
C THR A 150 -8.02 -5.24 -4.78
N ASP A 151 -7.01 -5.45 -5.62
CA ASP A 151 -7.14 -5.44 -7.08
C ASP A 151 -7.95 -6.65 -7.55
N GLN A 152 -7.63 -7.83 -7.02
CA GLN A 152 -8.38 -9.06 -7.34
C GLN A 152 -9.80 -8.99 -6.79
N ALA A 153 -9.97 -8.47 -5.56
CA ALA A 153 -11.30 -8.30 -4.95
C ALA A 153 -12.18 -7.35 -5.76
N LEU A 154 -11.61 -6.29 -6.34
CA LEU A 154 -12.32 -5.35 -7.20
C LEU A 154 -12.83 -6.00 -8.50
N ILE A 155 -12.08 -6.96 -9.04
CA ILE A 155 -12.41 -7.69 -10.28
C ILE A 155 -13.43 -8.80 -9.99
N ASP A 156 -13.16 -9.65 -8.99
CA ASP A 156 -13.95 -10.86 -8.74
C ASP A 156 -15.22 -10.60 -7.93
N HIS A 157 -15.20 -9.57 -7.07
CA HIS A 157 -16.31 -9.25 -6.16
C HIS A 157 -16.69 -7.75 -6.19
N PRO A 158 -16.91 -7.13 -7.37
CA PRO A 158 -17.06 -5.68 -7.53
C PRO A 158 -18.21 -5.09 -6.68
N GLU A 159 -19.34 -5.79 -6.57
CA GLU A 159 -20.48 -5.31 -5.79
C GLU A 159 -20.21 -5.31 -4.28
N MET A 160 -19.53 -6.34 -3.78
CA MET A 160 -19.10 -6.42 -2.39
C MET A 160 -18.05 -5.34 -2.10
N PHE A 161 -17.06 -5.21 -2.97
CA PHE A 161 -16.02 -4.19 -2.84
C PHE A 161 -16.62 -2.78 -2.80
N LYS A 162 -17.47 -2.43 -3.75
CA LYS A 162 -18.15 -1.14 -3.84
C LYS A 162 -19.03 -0.83 -2.63
N LYS A 163 -19.61 -1.86 -2.02
CA LYS A 163 -20.47 -1.71 -0.83
C LYS A 163 -19.67 -1.24 0.40
N TYR A 164 -18.43 -1.68 0.57
CA TYR A 164 -17.66 -1.46 1.79
C TYR A 164 -16.49 -0.49 1.61
N PHE A 165 -15.89 -0.42 0.43
CA PHE A 165 -14.70 0.39 0.18
C PHE A 165 -14.97 1.88 0.40
N GLY A 166 -14.07 2.54 1.14
CA GLY A 166 -14.15 3.98 1.43
C GLY A 166 -15.35 4.41 2.29
N LYS A 167 -16.01 3.48 3.01
CA LYS A 167 -17.20 3.79 3.83
C LYS A 167 -16.89 4.05 5.29
N ILE A 168 -15.89 3.37 5.85
CA ILE A 168 -15.54 3.52 7.27
C ILE A 168 -14.69 4.76 7.48
N ILE A 169 -13.65 4.93 6.66
CA ILE A 169 -12.84 6.16 6.63
C ILE A 169 -13.01 6.76 5.24
N PRO A 170 -13.94 7.70 5.07
CA PRO A 170 -14.18 8.32 3.76
C PRO A 170 -13.08 9.35 3.42
N PRO A 171 -12.91 9.71 2.15
CA PRO A 171 -11.95 10.74 1.73
C PRO A 171 -12.14 12.09 2.42
N GLU A 172 -13.34 12.36 2.90
CA GLU A 172 -13.72 13.60 3.58
C GLU A 172 -13.19 13.68 5.02
N ASP A 173 -12.69 12.59 5.62
CA ASP A 173 -12.24 12.57 7.01
C ASP A 173 -11.11 13.59 7.23
N ASN A 174 -9.98 13.40 6.59
CA ASN A 174 -8.84 14.33 6.66
C ASN A 174 -8.03 14.33 5.35
N LYS A 175 -6.99 15.20 5.29
CA LYS A 175 -6.16 15.34 4.08
C LYS A 175 -5.46 14.03 3.70
N PHE A 176 -4.97 13.26 4.67
CA PHE A 176 -4.28 11.99 4.40
C PHE A 176 -5.25 10.87 4.03
N ALA A 177 -6.46 10.85 4.58
CA ALA A 177 -7.51 9.95 4.14
C ALA A 177 -7.88 10.20 2.67
N ALA A 178 -7.97 11.48 2.28
CA ALA A 178 -8.19 11.86 0.88
C ALA A 178 -7.02 11.44 -0.02
N LEU A 179 -5.77 11.66 0.42
CA LEU A 179 -4.56 11.23 -0.30
C LEU A 179 -4.57 9.72 -0.49
N ASN A 180 -4.72 8.96 0.60
CA ASN A 180 -4.76 7.51 0.55
C ASN A 180 -5.85 7.02 -0.41
N SER A 181 -7.04 7.60 -0.35
CA SER A 181 -8.16 7.24 -1.25
C SER A 181 -7.88 7.56 -2.72
N ALA A 182 -7.05 8.56 -3.02
CA ALA A 182 -6.68 8.91 -4.38
C ALA A 182 -5.61 7.98 -4.98
N VAL A 183 -4.67 7.48 -4.15
CA VAL A 183 -3.47 6.76 -4.63
C VAL A 183 -3.28 5.37 -4.03
N TRP A 184 -4.28 4.84 -3.30
CA TRP A 184 -4.19 3.53 -2.68
C TRP A 184 -3.78 2.44 -3.69
N SER A 185 -3.10 1.40 -3.21
CA SER A 185 -2.66 0.25 -4.01
C SER A 185 -2.42 -0.98 -3.11
N GLY A 186 -2.50 -2.18 -3.67
CA GLY A 186 -2.21 -3.45 -2.98
C GLY A 186 -3.41 -4.19 -2.46
#